data_0388fa0199b7777389760e0005631fcc
#
_entry.id   0388fa0199b7777389760e0005631fcc
#
_cell.length_a   1.000
_cell.length_b   1.000
_cell.length_c   1.000
_cell.angle_alpha   90.00
_cell.angle_beta   90.00
_cell.angle_gamma   90.00
#
_symmetry.space_group_name_H-M   'P 1'
#
loop_
_entity.id
_entity.type
_entity.pdbx_description
1 polymer ?
#
loop_
_entity_poly.entity_id
_entity_poly.type
_entity_poly.pdbx_seq_one_letter_code
_entity_poly.pdbx_strand_id
1 'polypeptide(L)'
;MLPHALNVMRQFPFSVAQPGITYLALHPVSWNEPTILERRFTPGVSAEAAVLIASDLLHEDYAYLFEAFWDLWAVTGNGEWTLQPSPVKFLVHGTEFDEGVHQQEGHIQVDLGLDLPFLQEDVPLTSEAEVRVRANVQKLVEFTSKVEKNSGANARLLWSESEQNFAQKLIARLQKVQ
;
A
#
# COMPACT_ATOMS: atom_id res chain seq x y z
N MET A 1 8.91 -14.21 6.53
CA MET A 1 7.68 -13.62 5.95
C MET A 1 7.20 -12.42 6.78
N LEU A 2 6.57 -12.57 7.94
CA LEU A 2 6.12 -11.44 8.77
C LEU A 2 7.22 -10.45 9.20
N PRO A 3 8.44 -10.87 9.58
CA PRO A 3 9.51 -9.92 9.87
C PRO A 3 9.88 -9.02 8.69
N HIS A 4 9.86 -9.54 7.47
CA HIS A 4 10.09 -8.73 6.26
C HIS A 4 8.93 -7.76 6.00
N ALA A 5 7.69 -8.20 6.21
CA ALA A 5 6.52 -7.32 6.13
C ALA A 5 6.59 -6.19 7.15
N LEU A 6 7.03 -6.48 8.38
CA LEU A 6 7.28 -5.47 9.39
C LEU A 6 8.31 -4.44 8.93
N ASN A 7 9.41 -4.89 8.31
CA ASN A 7 10.42 -3.97 7.77
C ASN A 7 9.85 -3.06 6.67
N VAL A 8 8.95 -3.57 5.82
CA VAL A 8 8.25 -2.76 4.82
C VAL A 8 7.34 -1.74 5.49
N MET A 9 6.49 -2.17 6.43
CA MET A 9 5.55 -1.29 7.14
C MET A 9 6.25 -0.20 7.95
N ARG A 10 7.45 -0.46 8.49
CA ARG A 10 8.26 0.56 9.18
C ARG A 10 8.69 1.71 8.29
N GLN A 11 8.78 1.51 6.97
CA GLN A 11 9.13 2.56 6.01
C GLN A 11 7.93 3.38 5.56
N PHE A 12 6.72 2.94 5.92
CA PHE A 12 5.48 3.57 5.45
C PHE A 12 5.20 4.88 6.19
N PRO A 13 4.89 5.97 5.44
CA PRO A 13 4.56 7.26 6.05
C PRO A 13 3.09 7.30 6.47
N PHE A 14 2.78 6.79 7.65
CA PHE A 14 1.42 6.76 8.17
C PHE A 14 0.76 8.13 8.22
N SER A 15 -0.56 8.16 7.98
CA SER A 15 -1.38 9.35 8.13
C SER A 15 -1.26 9.96 9.53
N VAL A 16 -1.24 11.29 9.59
CA VAL A 16 -1.26 12.02 10.87
C VAL A 16 -2.61 11.86 11.56
N ALA A 17 -3.72 11.87 10.80
CA ALA A 17 -5.07 11.76 11.33
C ALA A 17 -5.44 10.32 11.72
N GLN A 18 -4.91 9.32 10.98
CA GLN A 18 -5.17 7.89 11.20
C GLN A 18 -3.86 7.11 11.24
N PRO A 19 -3.03 7.29 12.29
CA PRO A 19 -1.72 6.64 12.37
C PRO A 19 -1.81 5.16 12.68
N GLY A 20 -0.80 4.41 12.26
CA GLY A 20 -0.63 2.99 12.58
C GLY A 20 -1.50 2.06 11.73
N ILE A 21 -1.53 0.80 12.16
CA ILE A 21 -2.36 -0.24 11.55
C ILE A 21 -3.76 -0.15 12.11
N THR A 22 -4.75 -0.02 11.24
CA THR A 22 -6.16 0.16 11.62
C THR A 22 -7.00 -1.09 11.48
N TYR A 23 -6.50 -2.08 10.71
CA TYR A 23 -7.18 -3.33 10.47
C TYR A 23 -6.18 -4.47 10.25
N LEU A 24 -6.51 -5.65 10.77
CA LEU A 24 -5.79 -6.90 10.55
C LEU A 24 -6.79 -8.00 10.25
N ALA A 25 -6.56 -8.77 9.18
CA ALA A 25 -7.31 -9.97 8.88
C ALA A 25 -6.37 -11.13 8.54
N LEU A 26 -6.75 -12.34 8.93
CA LEU A 26 -6.08 -13.58 8.58
C LEU A 26 -7.00 -14.44 7.73
N HIS A 27 -6.52 -14.80 6.54
CA HIS A 27 -7.21 -15.65 5.59
C HIS A 27 -6.52 -17.02 5.54
N PRO A 28 -7.23 -18.13 5.81
CA PRO A 28 -6.66 -19.47 5.66
C PRO A 28 -6.82 -19.96 4.23
N VAL A 29 -5.88 -20.73 3.75
CA VAL A 29 -5.91 -21.51 2.50
C VAL A 29 -5.99 -20.66 1.23
N SER A 30 -7.00 -19.80 1.08
CA SER A 30 -7.18 -18.93 -0.07
C SER A 30 -8.03 -17.70 0.27
N TRP A 31 -8.05 -16.71 -0.63
CA TRP A 31 -8.86 -15.48 -0.45
C TRP A 31 -10.37 -15.74 -0.47
N ASN A 32 -10.81 -16.90 -0.97
CA ASN A 32 -12.22 -17.29 -1.02
C ASN A 32 -12.72 -17.90 0.29
N GLU A 33 -11.82 -18.30 1.18
CA GLU A 33 -12.18 -18.85 2.47
C GLU A 33 -12.51 -17.74 3.48
N PRO A 34 -13.43 -18.02 4.44
CA PRO A 34 -13.70 -17.05 5.50
C PRO A 34 -12.46 -16.75 6.34
N THR A 35 -12.36 -15.52 6.80
CA THR A 35 -11.29 -15.12 7.73
C THR A 35 -11.39 -15.86 9.05
N ILE A 36 -10.24 -16.21 9.61
CA ILE A 36 -10.15 -16.82 10.95
C ILE A 36 -9.93 -15.79 12.06
N LEU A 37 -9.48 -14.61 11.69
CA LEU A 37 -9.32 -13.46 12.58
C LEU A 37 -9.59 -12.18 11.79
N GLU A 38 -10.38 -11.29 12.38
CA GLU A 38 -10.52 -9.90 11.95
C GLU A 38 -10.45 -9.00 13.15
N ARG A 39 -9.64 -7.97 13.09
CA ARG A 39 -9.54 -6.94 14.13
C ARG A 39 -9.47 -5.54 13.54
N ARG A 40 -10.29 -4.65 14.07
CA ARG A 40 -10.18 -3.20 13.86
C ARG A 40 -9.55 -2.56 15.08
N PHE A 41 -8.66 -1.63 14.84
CA PHE A 41 -7.97 -0.90 15.89
C PHE A 41 -8.37 0.58 15.81
N THR A 42 -8.96 1.09 16.89
CA THR A 42 -9.37 2.50 17.03
C THR A 42 -8.98 2.99 18.42
N PRO A 43 -7.91 3.77 18.55
CA PRO A 43 -6.98 4.21 17.50
C PRO A 43 -6.15 3.06 16.91
N GLY A 44 -5.46 3.31 15.79
CA GLY A 44 -4.56 2.35 15.18
C GLY A 44 -3.41 1.95 16.13
N VAL A 45 -2.85 0.78 15.91
CA VAL A 45 -1.71 0.23 16.66
C VAL A 45 -0.43 0.30 15.84
N SER A 46 0.72 0.18 16.49
CA SER A 46 1.99 0.12 15.78
C SER A 46 2.07 -1.11 14.85
N ALA A 47 2.89 -1.04 13.82
CA ALA A 47 3.14 -2.18 12.95
C ALA A 47 3.69 -3.38 13.75
N GLU A 48 4.54 -3.12 14.76
CA GLU A 48 5.07 -4.13 15.67
C GLU A 48 3.97 -4.86 16.44
N ALA A 49 3.02 -4.11 16.99
CA ALA A 49 1.91 -4.68 17.74
C ALA A 49 0.99 -5.54 16.84
N ALA A 50 0.68 -5.05 15.64
CA ALA A 50 -0.14 -5.79 14.67
C ALA A 50 0.56 -7.09 14.22
N VAL A 51 1.84 -7.03 13.90
CA VAL A 51 2.62 -8.20 13.52
C VAL A 51 2.74 -9.22 14.66
N LEU A 52 2.87 -8.75 15.90
CA LEU A 52 2.88 -9.65 17.06
C LEU A 52 1.59 -10.46 17.17
N ILE A 53 0.43 -9.82 16.99
CA ILE A 53 -0.88 -10.49 16.98
C ILE A 53 -0.93 -11.53 15.85
N ALA A 54 -0.50 -11.16 14.64
CA ALA A 54 -0.48 -12.08 13.51
C ALA A 54 0.46 -13.27 13.73
N SER A 55 1.58 -13.05 14.41
CA SER A 55 2.60 -14.08 14.68
C SER A 55 2.10 -15.18 15.63
N ASP A 56 1.12 -14.88 16.48
CA ASP A 56 0.48 -15.89 17.33
C ASP A 56 -0.29 -16.95 16.54
N LEU A 57 -0.64 -16.64 15.30
CA LEU A 57 -1.35 -17.52 14.36
C LEU A 57 -0.55 -17.71 13.07
N LEU A 58 0.75 -17.89 13.20
CA LEU A 58 1.63 -18.07 12.04
C LEU A 58 1.45 -19.46 11.43
N HIS A 59 1.10 -19.49 10.14
CA HIS A 59 0.97 -20.72 9.37
C HIS A 59 1.37 -20.50 7.90
N GLU A 60 1.86 -21.56 7.24
CA GLU A 60 2.35 -21.46 5.86
C GLU A 60 1.24 -21.32 4.82
N ASP A 61 0.04 -21.80 5.11
CA ASP A 61 -1.14 -21.65 4.26
C ASP A 61 -2.01 -20.43 4.59
N TYR A 62 -1.52 -19.51 5.43
CA TYR A 62 -2.24 -18.28 5.76
C TYR A 62 -1.74 -17.08 4.96
N ALA A 63 -2.67 -16.15 4.69
CA ALA A 63 -2.33 -14.79 4.29
C ALA A 63 -2.77 -13.80 5.37
N TYR A 64 -2.01 -12.72 5.50
CA TYR A 64 -2.21 -11.67 6.48
C TYR A 64 -2.45 -10.37 5.74
N LEU A 65 -3.53 -9.69 6.07
CA LEU A 65 -3.86 -8.39 5.51
C LEU A 65 -3.80 -7.35 6.62
N PHE A 66 -2.93 -6.35 6.42
CA PHE A 66 -2.83 -5.18 7.30
C PHE A 66 -3.30 -3.96 6.52
N GLU A 67 -4.15 -3.14 7.12
CA GLU A 67 -4.59 -1.88 6.53
C GLU A 67 -4.06 -0.69 7.32
N ALA A 68 -3.58 0.29 6.59
CA ALA A 68 -3.10 1.56 7.11
C ALA A 68 -3.56 2.70 6.19
N PHE A 69 -3.32 3.93 6.63
CA PHE A 69 -3.61 5.12 5.84
C PHE A 69 -2.35 5.97 5.68
N TRP A 70 -2.22 6.63 4.56
CA TRP A 70 -1.30 7.74 4.35
C TRP A 70 -2.07 8.94 3.83
N ASP A 71 -1.45 10.12 3.94
CA ASP A 71 -2.09 11.35 3.52
C ASP A 71 -1.69 11.69 2.08
N LEU A 72 -2.66 11.74 1.20
CA LEU A 72 -2.50 12.12 -0.20
C LEU A 72 -3.34 13.35 -0.53
N TRP A 73 -2.84 14.17 -1.43
CA TRP A 73 -3.62 15.26 -1.99
C TRP A 73 -4.72 14.72 -2.89
N ALA A 74 -5.95 15.19 -2.65
CA ALA A 74 -7.13 14.84 -3.44
C ALA A 74 -8.00 16.07 -3.67
N VAL A 75 -8.69 16.07 -4.80
CA VAL A 75 -9.65 17.12 -5.13
C VAL A 75 -10.99 16.82 -4.46
N THR A 76 -11.52 17.77 -3.73
CA THR A 76 -12.88 17.70 -3.15
C THR A 76 -13.94 17.99 -4.22
N GLY A 77 -15.21 17.71 -3.89
CA GLY A 77 -16.34 18.02 -4.77
C GLY A 77 -16.46 19.51 -5.16
N ASN A 78 -15.83 20.40 -4.41
CA ASN A 78 -15.77 21.85 -4.67
C ASN A 78 -14.59 22.27 -5.56
N GLY A 79 -13.77 21.33 -6.01
CA GLY A 79 -12.55 21.59 -6.79
C GLY A 79 -11.35 22.06 -5.96
N GLU A 80 -11.42 22.00 -4.64
CA GLU A 80 -10.33 22.34 -3.74
C GLU A 80 -9.43 21.13 -3.48
N TRP A 81 -8.13 21.39 -3.36
CA TRP A 81 -7.15 20.37 -3.00
C TRP A 81 -7.00 20.27 -1.49
N THR A 82 -7.20 19.08 -0.94
CA THR A 82 -7.02 18.80 0.48
C THR A 82 -6.17 17.55 0.68
N LEU A 83 -5.46 17.51 1.79
CA LEU A 83 -4.73 16.34 2.23
C LEU A 83 -5.70 15.39 2.95
N GLN A 84 -5.86 14.18 2.43
CA GLN A 84 -6.84 13.22 2.94
C GLN A 84 -6.18 11.87 3.23
N PRO A 85 -6.58 11.17 4.32
CA PRO A 85 -6.18 9.80 4.54
C PRO A 85 -6.67 8.89 3.41
N SER A 86 -5.74 8.14 2.81
CA SER A 86 -6.01 7.18 1.74
C SER A 86 -5.59 5.78 2.19
N PRO A 87 -6.42 4.75 2.02
CA PRO A 87 -6.12 3.42 2.51
C PRO A 87 -5.01 2.74 1.71
N VAL A 88 -4.17 2.00 2.41
CA VAL A 88 -3.14 1.13 1.84
C VAL A 88 -3.25 -0.22 2.53
N LYS A 89 -3.14 -1.29 1.74
CA LYS A 89 -3.16 -2.65 2.26
C LYS A 89 -1.79 -3.30 2.06
N PHE A 90 -1.31 -3.95 3.11
CA PHE A 90 -0.14 -4.81 3.07
C PHE A 90 -0.61 -6.24 3.14
N LEU A 91 -0.38 -7.01 2.07
CA LEU A 91 -0.75 -8.40 1.97
C LEU A 91 0.52 -9.25 2.10
N VAL A 92 0.47 -10.23 2.98
CA VAL A 92 1.59 -11.11 3.25
C VAL A 92 1.14 -12.55 3.02
N HIS A 93 1.70 -13.19 2.00
CA HIS A 93 1.33 -14.55 1.60
C HIS A 93 2.27 -15.57 2.24
N GLY A 94 1.69 -16.59 2.85
CA GLY A 94 2.41 -17.80 3.24
C GLY A 94 2.84 -18.62 2.01
N THR A 95 3.79 -19.51 2.19
CA THR A 95 4.36 -20.30 1.09
C THR A 95 3.38 -21.28 0.45
N GLU A 96 2.38 -21.73 1.21
CA GLU A 96 1.35 -22.68 0.75
C GLU A 96 0.00 -22.01 0.49
N PHE A 97 -0.12 -20.71 0.81
CA PHE A 97 -1.37 -19.98 0.60
C PHE A 97 -1.73 -19.89 -0.88
N ASP A 98 -3.00 -20.17 -1.20
CA ASP A 98 -3.60 -20.08 -2.55
C ASP A 98 -2.73 -20.77 -3.62
N GLU A 99 -2.42 -22.05 -3.36
CA GLU A 99 -1.58 -22.90 -4.24
C GLU A 99 -0.20 -22.29 -4.56
N GLY A 100 0.35 -21.52 -3.64
CA GLY A 100 1.67 -20.91 -3.78
C GLY A 100 1.68 -19.61 -4.62
N VAL A 101 0.62 -18.82 -4.52
CA VAL A 101 0.47 -17.51 -5.21
C VAL A 101 1.68 -16.59 -5.02
N HIS A 102 2.42 -16.72 -3.90
CA HIS A 102 3.62 -15.94 -3.64
C HIS A 102 4.69 -16.07 -4.72
N GLN A 103 4.71 -17.16 -5.50
CA GLN A 103 5.66 -17.36 -6.58
C GLN A 103 5.42 -16.37 -7.75
N GLN A 104 4.19 -15.93 -7.92
CA GLN A 104 3.78 -14.98 -8.97
C GLN A 104 3.72 -13.54 -8.43
N GLU A 105 3.15 -13.35 -7.26
CA GLU A 105 2.85 -12.03 -6.69
C GLU A 105 3.85 -11.58 -5.62
N GLY A 106 4.76 -12.48 -5.20
CA GLY A 106 5.69 -12.23 -4.10
C GLY A 106 5.04 -12.50 -2.72
N HIS A 107 5.90 -12.61 -1.70
CA HIS A 107 5.45 -12.80 -0.33
C HIS A 107 4.77 -11.57 0.25
N ILE A 108 5.12 -10.39 -0.24
CA ILE A 108 4.62 -9.12 0.27
C ILE A 108 4.14 -8.28 -0.92
N GLN A 109 2.88 -7.94 -0.87
CA GLN A 109 2.25 -7.02 -1.82
C GLN A 109 1.77 -5.78 -1.07
N VAL A 110 2.03 -4.60 -1.63
CA VAL A 110 1.50 -3.33 -1.11
C VAL A 110 0.49 -2.80 -2.11
N ASP A 111 -0.77 -2.82 -1.74
CA ASP A 111 -1.85 -2.26 -2.54
C ASP A 111 -2.07 -0.81 -2.11
N LEU A 112 -1.70 0.10 -2.99
CA LEU A 112 -1.77 1.54 -2.76
C LEU A 112 -3.13 2.14 -3.16
N GLY A 113 -4.08 1.30 -3.57
CA GLY A 113 -5.38 1.72 -4.07
C GLY A 113 -5.35 2.18 -5.52
N LEU A 114 -6.15 3.18 -5.83
CA LEU A 114 -6.31 3.67 -7.20
C LEU A 114 -5.11 4.47 -7.70
N ASP A 115 -4.91 4.46 -9.02
CA ASP A 115 -3.87 5.26 -9.69
C ASP A 115 -4.17 6.78 -9.67
N LEU A 116 -5.43 7.15 -9.46
CA LEU A 116 -5.92 8.52 -9.61
C LEU A 116 -5.10 9.58 -8.84
N PRO A 117 -4.72 9.38 -7.56
CA PRO A 117 -3.94 10.37 -6.82
C PRO A 117 -2.58 10.67 -7.44
N PHE A 118 -2.05 9.77 -8.25
CA PHE A 118 -0.72 9.86 -8.86
C PHE A 118 -0.76 10.28 -10.33
N LEU A 119 -1.84 9.98 -11.03
CA LEU A 119 -1.98 10.23 -12.46
C LEU A 119 -2.94 11.37 -12.79
N GLN A 120 -4.03 11.49 -12.05
CA GLN A 120 -5.10 12.50 -12.24
C GLN A 120 -5.55 12.57 -13.72
N GLU A 121 -5.86 11.40 -14.31
CA GLU A 121 -6.16 11.28 -15.75
C GLU A 121 -7.48 12.00 -16.15
N ASP A 122 -8.43 12.10 -15.22
CA ASP A 122 -9.79 12.60 -15.50
C ASP A 122 -9.90 14.12 -15.56
N VAL A 123 -8.85 14.86 -15.20
CA VAL A 123 -8.87 16.32 -15.20
C VAL A 123 -7.64 16.91 -15.88
N PRO A 124 -7.74 18.12 -16.46
CA PRO A 124 -6.56 18.82 -16.96
C PRO A 124 -5.56 19.08 -15.86
N LEU A 125 -4.29 18.80 -16.14
CA LEU A 125 -3.23 19.02 -15.19
C LEU A 125 -2.80 20.50 -15.19
N THR A 126 -3.49 21.30 -14.39
CA THR A 126 -3.15 22.71 -14.15
C THR A 126 -1.86 22.81 -13.33
N SER A 127 -1.26 24.01 -13.25
CA SER A 127 -0.06 24.22 -12.44
C SER A 127 -0.26 23.86 -10.96
N GLU A 128 -1.42 24.15 -10.39
CA GLU A 128 -1.76 23.77 -9.03
C GLU A 128 -1.92 22.24 -8.89
N ALA A 129 -2.67 21.63 -9.79
CA ALA A 129 -2.87 20.18 -9.82
C ALA A 129 -1.52 19.46 -9.97
N GLU A 130 -0.63 19.94 -10.82
CA GLU A 130 0.71 19.37 -10.98
C GLU A 130 1.50 19.35 -9.67
N VAL A 131 1.52 20.44 -8.92
CA VAL A 131 2.24 20.52 -7.64
C VAL A 131 1.71 19.45 -6.67
N ARG A 132 0.40 19.28 -6.60
CA ARG A 132 -0.24 18.29 -5.71
C ARG A 132 0.02 16.87 -6.15
N VAL A 133 -0.12 16.58 -7.44
CA VAL A 133 0.16 15.25 -8.00
C VAL A 133 1.64 14.90 -7.83
N ARG A 134 2.55 15.82 -8.09
CA ARG A 134 3.99 15.62 -7.87
C ARG A 134 4.30 15.32 -6.40
N ALA A 135 3.65 15.99 -5.47
CA ALA A 135 3.82 15.71 -4.04
C ALA A 135 3.38 14.28 -3.68
N ASN A 136 2.27 13.80 -4.24
CA ASN A 136 1.83 12.41 -4.08
C ASN A 136 2.84 11.42 -4.68
N VAL A 137 3.30 11.68 -5.90
CA VAL A 137 4.30 10.84 -6.58
C VAL A 137 5.62 10.81 -5.81
N GLN A 138 6.06 11.94 -5.29
CA GLN A 138 7.28 12.01 -4.47
C GLN A 138 7.15 11.15 -3.21
N LYS A 139 6.01 11.18 -2.54
CA LYS A 139 5.73 10.33 -1.37
C LYS A 139 5.83 8.84 -1.74
N LEU A 140 5.27 8.44 -2.88
CA LEU A 140 5.36 7.08 -3.40
C LEU A 140 6.83 6.69 -3.68
N VAL A 141 7.57 7.54 -4.36
CA VAL A 141 8.98 7.30 -4.68
C VAL A 141 9.84 7.19 -3.43
N GLU A 142 9.64 8.05 -2.45
CA GLU A 142 10.35 8.00 -1.17
C GLU A 142 10.06 6.71 -0.41
N PHE A 143 8.79 6.31 -0.34
CA PHE A 143 8.40 5.06 0.32
C PHE A 143 9.05 3.85 -0.38
N THR A 144 8.89 3.73 -1.69
CA THR A 144 9.46 2.60 -2.45
C THR A 144 10.98 2.55 -2.37
N SER A 145 11.66 3.70 -2.38
CA SER A 145 13.11 3.78 -2.21
C SER A 145 13.57 3.33 -0.81
N LYS A 146 12.84 3.73 0.22
CA LYS A 146 13.13 3.29 1.61
C LYS A 146 12.91 1.80 1.77
N VAL A 147 11.85 1.24 1.19
CA VAL A 147 11.59 -0.20 1.17
C VAL A 147 12.74 -0.94 0.50
N GLU A 148 13.17 -0.51 -0.68
CA GLU A 148 14.30 -1.11 -1.40
C GLU A 148 15.59 -1.14 -0.57
N LYS A 149 15.89 -0.04 0.13
CA LYS A 149 17.11 0.09 0.92
C LYS A 149 17.09 -0.66 2.25
N ASN A 150 15.93 -0.73 2.92
CA ASN A 150 15.84 -1.06 4.34
C ASN A 150 15.04 -2.33 4.63
N SER A 151 14.30 -2.90 3.66
CA SER A 151 13.45 -4.07 3.91
C SER A 151 14.14 -5.41 3.65
N GLY A 152 15.27 -5.42 2.94
CA GLY A 152 15.92 -6.63 2.45
C GLY A 152 15.22 -7.27 1.26
N ALA A 153 14.34 -6.55 0.55
CA ALA A 153 13.69 -7.03 -0.65
C ALA A 153 14.70 -7.27 -1.78
N ASN A 154 14.62 -8.43 -2.42
CA ASN A 154 15.50 -8.79 -3.54
C ASN A 154 15.09 -8.12 -4.85
N ALA A 155 13.81 -7.80 -5.00
CA ALA A 155 13.24 -7.16 -6.17
C ALA A 155 11.94 -6.43 -5.80
N ARG A 156 11.56 -5.48 -6.61
CA ARG A 156 10.26 -4.81 -6.53
C ARG A 156 9.65 -4.67 -7.90
N LEU A 157 8.32 -4.78 -7.97
CA LEU A 157 7.54 -4.50 -9.17
C LEU A 157 6.50 -3.44 -8.83
N LEU A 158 6.29 -2.51 -9.74
CA LEU A 158 5.27 -1.47 -9.59
C LEU A 158 4.27 -1.61 -10.75
N TRP A 159 3.04 -1.95 -10.41
CA TRP A 159 1.95 -2.17 -11.36
C TRP A 159 0.88 -1.08 -11.23
N SER A 160 0.23 -0.76 -12.33
CA SER A 160 -0.99 0.06 -12.34
C SER A 160 -2.23 -0.81 -12.47
N GLU A 161 -3.40 -0.24 -12.19
CA GLU A 161 -4.70 -0.91 -12.38
C GLU A 161 -4.93 -1.43 -13.79
N SER A 162 -4.33 -0.82 -14.79
CA SER A 162 -4.46 -1.20 -16.20
C SER A 162 -3.43 -2.22 -16.67
N GLU A 163 -2.78 -2.92 -15.75
CA GLU A 163 -1.72 -3.90 -16.04
C GLU A 163 -0.52 -3.34 -16.82
N GLN A 164 -0.42 -2.01 -16.94
CA GLN A 164 0.71 -1.33 -17.56
C GLN A 164 1.78 -0.98 -16.54
N ASN A 165 3.00 -0.79 -17.02
CA ASN A 165 4.08 -0.32 -16.16
C ASN A 165 3.76 1.08 -15.62
N PHE A 166 3.54 1.16 -14.30
CA PHE A 166 3.12 2.39 -13.63
C PHE A 166 4.16 3.51 -13.75
N ALA A 167 5.45 3.18 -13.70
CA ALA A 167 6.51 4.17 -13.85
C ALA A 167 6.47 4.84 -15.23
N GLN A 168 6.20 4.09 -16.29
CA GLN A 168 6.04 4.64 -17.64
C GLN A 168 4.81 5.55 -17.74
N LYS A 169 3.68 5.18 -17.13
CA LYS A 169 2.49 6.02 -17.06
C LYS A 169 2.76 7.34 -16.34
N LEU A 170 3.46 7.30 -15.21
CA LEU A 170 3.84 8.51 -14.47
C LEU A 170 4.73 9.44 -15.29
N ILE A 171 5.76 8.90 -15.95
CA ILE A 171 6.65 9.67 -16.81
C ILE A 171 5.86 10.32 -17.94
N ALA A 172 5.02 9.56 -18.64
CA ALA A 172 4.22 10.08 -19.74
C ALA A 172 3.25 11.17 -19.27
N ARG A 173 2.63 11.01 -18.10
CA ARG A 173 1.68 11.99 -17.56
C ARG A 173 2.37 13.29 -17.16
N LEU A 174 3.50 13.21 -16.47
CA LEU A 174 4.21 14.38 -15.97
C LEU A 174 4.98 15.13 -17.09
N GLN A 175 5.32 14.46 -18.18
CA GLN A 175 5.92 15.12 -19.36
C GLN A 175 4.92 15.98 -20.16
N LYS A 176 3.62 15.73 -20.04
CA LYS A 176 2.56 16.51 -20.70
C LYS A 176 2.25 17.84 -20.02
N VAL A 177 2.83 18.07 -18.87
CA VAL A 177 2.64 19.31 -18.09
C VAL A 177 3.68 20.33 -18.55
N GLN A 178 3.20 21.41 -19.06
CA GLN A 178 4.05 22.54 -19.47
C GLN A 178 3.67 23.79 -18.69
#